data_965be123ebb1f6caf36dc4df99438fe7
#
_entry.id   965be123ebb1f6caf36dc4df99438fe7
#
_cell.length_a   1.000
_cell.length_b   1.000
_cell.length_c   1.000
_cell.angle_alpha   90.00
_cell.angle_beta   90.00
_cell.angle_gamma   90.00
#
_symmetry.space_group_name_H-M   'P 1'
#
loop_
_entity.id
_entity.type
_entity.pdbx_description
1 polymer ?
#
loop_
_entity_poly.entity_id
_entity_poly.type
_entity_poly.pdbx_seq_one_letter_code
_entity_poly.pdbx_strand_id
1 'polypeptide(L)' 'NLLTNAIKAIQQLSSENEALKVRLTALENA' A
#
# COMPACT_ATOMS: atom_id res chain seq x y z
N ASN A 1 15.47 -14.23 -5.23
CA ASN A 1 15.04 -15.40 -4.46
C ASN A 1 13.68 -15.14 -3.79
N LEU A 2 13.13 -16.15 -3.15
CA LEU A 2 11.79 -16.06 -2.52
C LEU A 2 11.73 -14.99 -1.43
N LEU A 3 12.76 -14.88 -0.63
CA LEU A 3 12.79 -13.90 0.46
C LEU A 3 12.82 -12.47 -0.10
N THR A 4 13.67 -12.21 -1.08
CA THR A 4 13.76 -10.91 -1.73
C THR A 4 12.42 -10.56 -2.41
N ASN A 5 11.80 -11.53 -3.07
CA ASN A 5 10.50 -11.33 -3.72
C ASN A 5 9.39 -11.05 -2.69
N ALA A 6 9.43 -11.74 -1.55
CA ALA A 6 8.48 -11.50 -0.46
C ALA A 6 8.63 -10.08 0.10
N ILE A 7 9.86 -9.61 0.29
CA ILE A 7 10.12 -8.25 0.76
C ILE A 7 9.55 -7.21 -0.21
N LYS A 8 9.78 -7.41 -1.51
CA LYS A 8 9.23 -6.51 -2.53
C LYS A 8 7.70 -6.50 -2.52
N ALA A 9 7.09 -7.67 -2.36
CA ALA A 9 5.64 -7.79 -2.29
C ALA A 9 5.07 -7.06 -1.07
N ILE A 10 5.73 -7.18 0.07
CA ILE A 10 5.34 -6.47 1.30
C ILE A 10 5.45 -4.96 1.10
N GLN A 11 6.52 -4.48 0.48
CA GLN A 11 6.71 -3.07 0.20
C GLN A 11 5.63 -2.54 -0.74
N GLN A 12 5.29 -3.29 -1.78
CA GLN A 12 4.23 -2.92 -2.71
C GLN A 12 2.88 -2.86 -2.01
N LEU A 13 2.58 -3.86 -1.19
CA LEU A 13 1.32 -3.91 -0.44
C LEU A 13 1.22 -2.73 0.52
N SER A 14 2.30 -2.40 1.22
CA SER A 14 2.35 -1.26 2.13
C SER A 14 2.09 0.05 1.39
N SER A 15 2.69 0.21 0.21
CA SER A 15 2.51 1.40 -0.62
C SER A 15 1.06 1.51 -1.11
N GLU A 16 0.49 0.42 -1.59
CA GLU A 16 -0.91 0.38 -2.04
C GLU A 16 -1.86 0.65 -0.88
N ASN A 17 -1.56 0.13 0.30
CA ASN A 17 -2.35 0.36 1.50
C ASN A 17 -2.37 1.84 1.86
N GLU A 18 -1.22 2.50 1.81
CA GLU A 18 -1.13 3.93 2.09
C GLU A 18 -1.91 4.76 1.06
N ALA A 19 -1.82 4.39 -0.22
CA ALA A 19 -2.57 5.05 -1.28
C ALA A 19 -4.09 4.94 -1.06
N LEU A 20 -4.56 3.76 -0.63
CA LEU A 20 -5.98 3.56 -0.31
C LEU A 20 -6.41 4.44 0.86
N LYS A 21 -5.58 4.59 1.88
CA LYS A 21 -5.88 5.46 3.03
C LYS A 21 -6.03 6.91 2.59
N VAL A 22 -5.16 7.38 1.71
CA VAL A 22 -5.23 8.75 1.18
C VAL A 22 -6.54 8.95 0.42
N ARG A 23 -6.92 7.98 -0.42
CA ARG A 23 -8.18 8.06 -1.18
C ARG A 23 -9.39 8.03 -0.26
N LEU A 24 -9.34 7.20 0.78
CA LEU A 24 -10.43 7.12 1.75
C LEU A 24 -10.59 8.46 2.48
N THR A 25 -9.50 9.06 2.91
CA THR A 25 -9.51 10.37 3.58
C THR A 25 -10.12 11.43 2.66
N ALA A 26 -9.75 11.43 1.38
CA ALA A 26 -10.29 12.37 0.42
C ALA A 26 -11.82 12.22 0.26
N LEU A 27 -12.31 10.99 0.24
CA LEU A 27 -13.74 10.72 0.16
C LEU A 27 -14.49 11.14 1.42
N GLU A 28 -13.88 10.91 2.60
CA GLU A 28 -14.47 11.28 3.88
C GLU A 28 -14.57 12.79 4.06
N ASN A 29 -13.62 13.51 3.45
CA ASN A 29 -13.57 14.97 3.55
C ASN A 29 -14.30 15.69 2.39
N ALA A 30 -14.88 14.93 1.48
CA ALA A 30 -15.56 15.47 0.31
C ALA A 30 -16.96 16.00 0.66
#